data_620ac59125166ea43498846558374c63
#
_entry.id   620ac59125166ea43498846558374c63
#
_cell.length_a   1.000
_cell.length_b   1.000
_cell.length_c   1.000
_cell.angle_alpha   90.00
_cell.angle_beta   90.00
_cell.angle_gamma   90.00
#
_symmetry.space_group_name_H-M   'P 1'
#
loop_
_entity.id
_entity.type
_entity.pdbx_description
1 polymer ?
#
loop_
_entity_poly.entity_id
_entity_poly.type
_entity_poly.pdbx_seq_one_letter_code
_entity_poly.pdbx_strand_id
1 'polypeptide(L)'
;KLQSLTTAPDPEHSLSGNYARGWLRAGQQGWAVLGASPAETAATIDGSLTFGLIWLDWLRGRGSGPVIAGLRLVLPVGSSRLVAHRLAALAPDVTVELYEWNPDEPLARRIDPADAGNISTWLTPRRQSELLLEQIQETSARIRSLAPAAIDVAVVPGTRQVAWRFHGLEFARWSRGRIRLELDSARTELNEENWEAVERLVASLAAQRRPDGDPRNPLFRAARERWLETIVLGEPTRIDARLDPTLIYSQVPAFSSSDRGVLDLLGVNAEGRLAVIELKADENLQLVFQAVDYWLRVRWHHRQGDFERYGYFPGKTLHPGDPLLYIVAPGLRFHSLTRTLLRYLSPEIPVCRVGLNEDWRRGLRVIERQWRPARSAAGDL
;
A
#
# COMPACT_ATOMS: atom_id res chain seq x y z
N LYS A 1 20.73 26.82 -15.60
CA LYS A 1 20.85 26.32 -16.97
C LYS A 1 20.67 24.80 -16.96
N LEU A 2 19.85 24.25 -17.86
CA LEU A 2 19.69 22.80 -18.05
C LEU A 2 21.04 22.22 -18.54
N GLN A 3 21.48 21.15 -17.90
CA GLN A 3 22.77 20.49 -18.20
C GLN A 3 22.57 19.18 -18.95
N SER A 4 21.50 18.45 -18.65
CA SER A 4 21.11 17.25 -19.36
C SER A 4 19.59 17.06 -19.31
N LEU A 5 19.06 16.36 -20.29
CA LEU A 5 17.67 15.90 -20.34
C LEU A 5 17.63 14.57 -21.11
N THR A 6 16.98 13.57 -20.55
CA THR A 6 16.81 12.26 -21.20
C THR A 6 15.53 11.59 -20.76
N THR A 7 14.95 10.80 -21.64
CA THR A 7 13.86 9.86 -21.37
C THR A 7 14.32 8.40 -21.55
N ALA A 8 15.60 8.19 -21.88
CA ALA A 8 16.13 6.83 -22.09
C ALA A 8 16.02 6.00 -20.80
N PRO A 9 15.44 4.79 -20.83
CA PRO A 9 15.40 3.93 -19.66
C PRO A 9 16.82 3.50 -19.25
N ASP A 10 17.03 3.32 -17.96
CA ASP A 10 18.25 2.77 -17.38
C ASP A 10 17.85 1.71 -16.35
N PRO A 11 17.65 0.45 -16.78
CA PRO A 11 17.21 -0.62 -15.89
C PRO A 11 18.21 -0.94 -14.78
N GLU A 12 19.50 -0.74 -15.01
CA GLU A 12 20.57 -1.02 -14.05
C GLU A 12 20.44 -0.13 -12.79
N HIS A 13 19.96 1.09 -13.00
CA HIS A 13 19.69 2.05 -11.92
C HIS A 13 18.21 2.20 -11.60
N SER A 14 17.35 1.33 -12.15
CA SER A 14 15.89 1.38 -11.99
C SER A 14 15.26 2.70 -12.44
N LEU A 15 15.81 3.33 -13.47
CA LEU A 15 15.33 4.57 -14.04
C LEU A 15 14.39 4.28 -15.23
N SER A 16 13.10 4.58 -15.03
CA SER A 16 12.04 4.35 -16.03
C SER A 16 12.12 5.34 -17.19
N GLY A 17 11.78 4.87 -18.40
CA GLY A 17 11.61 5.71 -19.59
C GLY A 17 10.34 6.57 -19.61
N ASN A 18 9.41 6.36 -18.67
CA ASN A 18 8.15 7.11 -18.56
C ASN A 18 8.34 8.54 -18.04
N TYR A 19 9.55 8.88 -17.59
CA TYR A 19 9.85 10.21 -17.04
C TYR A 19 10.97 10.89 -17.81
N ALA A 20 10.80 12.17 -18.07
CA ALA A 20 11.89 13.04 -18.49
C ALA A 20 12.78 13.34 -17.27
N ARG A 21 14.05 12.98 -17.34
CA ARG A 21 15.03 13.20 -16.28
C ARG A 21 16.12 14.14 -16.72
N GLY A 22 16.47 15.07 -15.86
CA GLY A 22 17.54 16.01 -16.13
C GLY A 22 18.12 16.58 -14.84
N TRP A 23 19.08 17.47 -14.99
CA TRP A 23 19.52 18.29 -13.87
C TRP A 23 19.81 19.71 -14.32
N LEU A 24 19.58 20.65 -13.41
CA LEU A 24 19.79 22.07 -13.63
C LEU A 24 20.96 22.55 -12.78
N ARG A 25 21.76 23.44 -13.31
CA ARG A 25 22.72 24.21 -12.56
C ARG A 25 22.19 25.62 -12.27
N ALA A 26 22.16 25.97 -10.98
CA ALA A 26 21.79 27.28 -10.47
C ALA A 26 22.90 27.81 -9.57
N GLY A 27 23.76 28.66 -10.11
CA GLY A 27 24.98 29.10 -9.43
C GLY A 27 25.94 27.94 -9.14
N GLN A 28 26.28 27.72 -7.86
CA GLN A 28 27.15 26.64 -7.38
C GLN A 28 26.37 25.33 -7.11
N GLN A 29 25.05 25.36 -7.14
CA GLN A 29 24.20 24.21 -6.81
C GLN A 29 23.62 23.54 -8.05
N GLY A 30 23.43 22.22 -7.97
CA GLY A 30 22.65 21.44 -8.91
C GLY A 30 21.25 21.12 -8.37
N TRP A 31 20.31 20.88 -9.27
CA TRP A 31 18.95 20.42 -8.95
C TRP A 31 18.61 19.24 -9.85
N ALA A 32 18.24 18.12 -9.24
CA ALA A 32 17.63 17.03 -9.97
C ALA A 32 16.27 17.48 -10.50
N VAL A 33 15.91 17.10 -11.73
CA VAL A 33 14.59 17.38 -12.32
C VAL A 33 14.00 16.08 -12.84
N LEU A 34 12.73 15.86 -12.54
CA LEU A 34 11.95 14.78 -13.12
C LEU A 34 10.58 15.32 -13.54
N GLY A 35 10.21 15.02 -14.78
CA GLY A 35 8.92 15.41 -15.36
C GLY A 35 8.11 14.21 -15.84
N ALA A 36 6.79 14.24 -15.64
CA ALA A 36 5.85 13.29 -16.20
C ALA A 36 5.01 13.96 -17.30
N SER A 37 4.74 13.23 -18.39
CA SER A 37 3.89 13.71 -19.48
C SER A 37 2.40 13.65 -19.09
N PRO A 38 1.55 14.58 -19.57
CA PRO A 38 0.09 14.46 -19.44
C PRO A 38 -0.50 13.20 -20.10
N ALA A 39 0.22 12.59 -21.05
CA ALA A 39 -0.20 11.36 -21.71
C ALA A 39 0.06 10.09 -20.86
N GLU A 40 0.79 10.23 -19.76
CA GLU A 40 1.08 9.11 -18.86
C GLU A 40 -0.13 8.69 -18.02
N THR A 41 -0.11 7.43 -17.56
CA THR A 41 -1.17 6.94 -16.68
C THR A 41 -1.12 7.61 -15.31
N ALA A 42 -2.26 7.67 -14.62
CA ALA A 42 -2.30 8.16 -13.22
C ALA A 42 -1.29 7.43 -12.33
N ALA A 43 -1.11 6.11 -12.52
CA ALA A 43 -0.14 5.33 -11.76
C ALA A 43 1.31 5.76 -12.02
N THR A 44 1.65 6.12 -13.25
CA THR A 44 2.96 6.68 -13.59
C THR A 44 3.15 8.03 -12.89
N ILE A 45 2.17 8.92 -13.01
CA ILE A 45 2.24 10.24 -12.38
C ILE A 45 2.39 10.13 -10.86
N ASP A 46 1.62 9.24 -10.22
CA ASP A 46 1.71 8.97 -8.78
C ASP A 46 3.08 8.41 -8.36
N GLY A 47 3.77 7.72 -9.26
CA GLY A 47 5.13 7.20 -9.06
C GLY A 47 6.23 8.24 -9.14
N SER A 48 5.95 9.46 -9.58
CA SER A 48 6.95 10.48 -9.89
C SER A 48 7.87 10.82 -8.70
N LEU A 49 7.34 10.86 -7.47
CA LEU A 49 8.17 11.10 -6.28
C LEU A 49 9.18 9.96 -6.06
N THR A 50 8.75 8.71 -6.17
CA THR A 50 9.61 7.53 -6.05
C THR A 50 10.79 7.62 -7.02
N PHE A 51 10.49 7.80 -8.31
CA PHE A 51 11.52 7.86 -9.35
C PHE A 51 12.34 9.14 -9.29
N GLY A 52 11.75 10.25 -8.83
CA GLY A 52 12.46 11.49 -8.60
C GLY A 52 13.50 11.37 -7.49
N LEU A 53 13.18 10.71 -6.38
CA LEU A 53 14.12 10.47 -5.29
C LEU A 53 15.23 9.49 -5.69
N ILE A 54 14.91 8.47 -6.50
CA ILE A 54 15.93 7.57 -7.06
C ILE A 54 16.90 8.37 -7.96
N TRP A 55 16.36 9.25 -8.81
CA TRP A 55 17.17 10.11 -9.66
C TRP A 55 18.04 11.08 -8.85
N LEU A 56 17.48 11.66 -7.80
CA LEU A 56 18.21 12.52 -6.86
C LEU A 56 19.37 11.76 -6.19
N ASP A 57 19.09 10.54 -5.69
CA ASP A 57 20.10 9.70 -5.02
C ASP A 57 21.23 9.33 -5.98
N TRP A 58 20.87 8.93 -7.21
CA TRP A 58 21.85 8.62 -8.25
C TRP A 58 22.76 9.81 -8.59
N LEU A 59 22.18 11.02 -8.77
CA LEU A 59 22.95 12.22 -9.03
C LEU A 59 23.90 12.58 -7.88
N ARG A 60 23.43 12.43 -6.63
CA ARG A 60 24.24 12.66 -5.43
C ARG A 60 25.39 11.67 -5.30
N GLY A 61 25.19 10.44 -5.75
CA GLY A 61 26.18 9.36 -5.71
C GLY A 61 27.32 9.49 -6.74
N ARG A 62 27.20 10.37 -7.75
CA ARG A 62 28.18 10.46 -8.85
C ARG A 62 29.57 10.98 -8.43
N GLY A 63 29.72 11.54 -7.26
CA GLY A 63 31.03 11.99 -6.70
C GLY A 63 31.73 13.12 -7.47
N SER A 64 31.27 13.47 -8.67
CA SER A 64 31.80 14.53 -9.51
C SER A 64 30.71 15.49 -9.96
N GLY A 65 30.89 16.78 -9.79
CA GLY A 65 29.94 17.80 -10.18
C GLY A 65 29.50 18.71 -9.04
N PRO A 66 28.51 19.60 -9.26
CA PRO A 66 28.00 20.47 -8.22
C PRO A 66 27.21 19.67 -7.17
N VAL A 67 27.15 20.20 -5.96
CA VAL A 67 26.29 19.65 -4.90
C VAL A 67 24.84 19.71 -5.36
N ILE A 68 24.15 18.57 -5.35
CA ILE A 68 22.72 18.49 -5.72
C ILE A 68 21.88 18.84 -4.50
N ALA A 69 21.35 20.07 -4.51
CA ALA A 69 20.60 20.65 -3.39
C ALA A 69 19.24 19.98 -3.17
N GLY A 70 18.55 19.56 -4.24
CA GLY A 70 17.22 19.00 -4.13
C GLY A 70 16.66 18.47 -5.45
N LEU A 71 15.38 18.18 -5.41
CA LEU A 71 14.59 17.65 -6.53
C LEU A 71 13.53 18.65 -6.97
N ARG A 72 13.33 18.80 -8.27
CA ARG A 72 12.19 19.47 -8.88
C ARG A 72 11.33 18.46 -9.60
N LEU A 73 10.08 18.36 -9.18
CA LEU A 73 9.07 17.54 -9.85
C LEU A 73 8.19 18.43 -10.71
N VAL A 74 8.02 18.06 -11.97
CA VAL A 74 7.17 18.77 -12.92
C VAL A 74 6.08 17.81 -13.39
N LEU A 75 4.84 18.06 -12.97
CA LEU A 75 3.70 17.18 -13.16
C LEU A 75 2.64 17.85 -14.03
N PRO A 76 1.75 17.09 -14.69
CA PRO A 76 0.60 17.64 -15.37
C PRO A 76 -0.28 18.44 -14.41
N VAL A 77 -0.90 19.51 -14.93
CA VAL A 77 -1.84 20.35 -14.17
C VAL A 77 -2.95 19.51 -13.52
N GLY A 78 -3.24 19.77 -12.23
CA GLY A 78 -4.26 19.06 -11.44
C GLY A 78 -3.83 17.69 -10.90
N SER A 79 -2.58 17.24 -11.14
CA SER A 79 -2.10 15.92 -10.69
C SER A 79 -1.13 15.96 -9.50
N SER A 80 -0.81 17.13 -8.99
CA SER A 80 0.22 17.31 -7.95
C SER A 80 -0.23 16.92 -6.52
N ARG A 81 -1.53 16.87 -6.26
CA ARG A 81 -2.10 16.80 -4.91
C ARG A 81 -1.58 15.61 -4.08
N LEU A 82 -1.57 14.40 -4.65
CA LEU A 82 -1.09 13.22 -3.93
C LEU A 82 0.40 13.33 -3.61
N VAL A 83 1.19 13.81 -4.57
CA VAL A 83 2.62 14.04 -4.36
C VAL A 83 2.85 15.09 -3.28
N ALA A 84 2.11 16.20 -3.30
CA ALA A 84 2.20 17.25 -2.29
C ALA A 84 1.98 16.70 -0.86
N HIS A 85 0.97 15.83 -0.66
CA HIS A 85 0.75 15.18 0.63
C HIS A 85 1.92 14.29 1.05
N ARG A 86 2.54 13.56 0.13
CA ARG A 86 3.71 12.71 0.40
C ARG A 86 4.94 13.53 0.81
N LEU A 87 5.09 14.76 0.31
CA LEU A 87 6.22 15.62 0.69
C LEU A 87 6.25 15.91 2.19
N ALA A 88 5.10 15.96 2.86
CA ALA A 88 5.02 16.11 4.31
C ALA A 88 5.60 14.91 5.11
N ALA A 89 5.83 13.79 4.44
CA ALA A 89 6.43 12.60 5.03
C ALA A 89 7.95 12.49 4.76
N LEU A 90 8.54 13.43 4.05
CA LEU A 90 9.99 13.44 3.79
C LEU A 90 10.76 14.01 4.97
N ALA A 91 12.03 13.62 5.04
CA ALA A 91 12.97 14.18 6.02
C ALA A 91 13.16 15.69 5.78
N PRO A 92 13.34 16.50 6.84
CA PRO A 92 13.45 17.96 6.72
C PRO A 92 14.62 18.46 5.85
N ASP A 93 15.67 17.65 5.70
CA ASP A 93 16.84 17.94 4.86
C ASP A 93 16.63 17.56 3.39
N VAL A 94 15.47 17.02 3.03
CA VAL A 94 15.13 16.66 1.66
C VAL A 94 14.32 17.79 1.02
N THR A 95 14.97 18.60 0.20
CA THR A 95 14.30 19.69 -0.49
C THR A 95 13.66 19.20 -1.79
N VAL A 96 12.34 19.33 -1.89
CA VAL A 96 11.58 19.03 -3.11
C VAL A 96 10.74 20.26 -3.48
N GLU A 97 10.90 20.75 -4.70
CA GLU A 97 10.03 21.77 -5.30
C GLU A 97 9.07 21.09 -6.28
N LEU A 98 7.78 21.40 -6.15
CA LEU A 98 6.71 20.82 -6.95
C LEU A 98 6.16 21.85 -7.93
N TYR A 99 6.01 21.46 -9.18
CA TYR A 99 5.50 22.30 -10.25
C TYR A 99 4.39 21.57 -11.01
N GLU A 100 3.40 22.31 -11.44
CA GLU A 100 2.43 21.86 -12.43
C GLU A 100 2.68 22.55 -13.77
N TRP A 101 2.54 21.78 -14.83
CA TRP A 101 2.79 22.21 -16.19
C TRP A 101 1.62 21.85 -17.10
N ASN A 102 1.22 22.83 -17.92
CA ASN A 102 0.26 22.68 -19.00
C ASN A 102 1.00 22.85 -20.33
N PRO A 103 0.84 21.94 -21.33
CA PRO A 103 1.45 22.09 -22.66
C PRO A 103 1.12 23.40 -23.37
N ASP A 104 -0.04 23.99 -23.09
CA ASP A 104 -0.51 25.23 -23.70
C ASP A 104 0.07 26.48 -23.03
N GLU A 105 0.85 26.34 -21.97
CA GLU A 105 1.44 27.43 -21.21
C GLU A 105 2.98 27.38 -21.26
N PRO A 106 3.66 28.56 -21.44
CA PRO A 106 5.12 28.57 -21.55
C PRO A 106 5.85 28.31 -20.24
N LEU A 107 5.18 28.45 -19.09
CA LEU A 107 5.80 28.35 -17.76
C LEU A 107 5.06 27.35 -16.86
N ALA A 108 5.83 26.53 -16.15
CA ALA A 108 5.30 25.68 -15.09
C ALA A 108 4.99 26.53 -13.84
N ARG A 109 3.86 26.27 -13.20
CA ARG A 109 3.42 26.91 -11.96
C ARG A 109 3.98 26.16 -10.74
N ARG A 110 4.66 26.88 -9.85
CA ARG A 110 5.09 26.30 -8.58
C ARG A 110 3.88 26.04 -7.69
N ILE A 111 3.84 24.86 -7.07
CA ILE A 111 2.82 24.43 -6.10
C ILE A 111 3.42 24.51 -4.71
N ASP A 112 2.70 25.12 -3.78
CA ASP A 112 3.02 25.07 -2.37
C ASP A 112 2.45 23.74 -1.79
N PRO A 113 3.29 22.80 -1.33
CA PRO A 113 2.80 21.55 -0.75
C PRO A 113 1.94 21.77 0.50
N ALA A 114 2.14 22.88 1.24
CA ALA A 114 1.35 23.20 2.43
C ALA A 114 -0.10 23.61 2.07
N ASP A 115 -0.33 24.06 0.85
CA ASP A 115 -1.66 24.45 0.34
C ASP A 115 -2.34 23.33 -0.48
N ALA A 116 -1.97 22.08 -0.26
CA ALA A 116 -2.57 20.93 -0.95
C ALA A 116 -4.00 20.60 -0.47
N GLY A 117 -4.48 21.30 0.54
CA GLY A 117 -5.77 21.03 1.18
C GLY A 117 -5.75 19.78 2.06
N ASN A 118 -6.91 19.39 2.57
CA ASN A 118 -7.04 18.20 3.40
C ASN A 118 -6.82 16.92 2.57
N ILE A 119 -6.30 15.87 3.24
CA ILE A 119 -6.23 14.54 2.67
C ILE A 119 -7.66 14.08 2.35
N SER A 120 -7.90 13.72 1.09
CA SER A 120 -9.20 13.16 0.67
C SER A 120 -9.26 11.70 1.15
N THR A 121 -9.94 11.50 2.29
CA THR A 121 -10.06 10.19 2.93
C THR A 121 -11.35 10.12 3.74
N TRP A 122 -11.96 8.94 3.82
CA TRP A 122 -13.09 8.65 4.71
C TRP A 122 -12.99 7.24 5.24
N LEU A 123 -13.49 7.03 6.44
CA LEU A 123 -13.48 5.74 7.12
C LEU A 123 -14.92 5.20 7.18
N THR A 124 -15.12 3.95 6.77
CA THR A 124 -16.42 3.30 6.85
C THR A 124 -16.70 2.86 8.29
N PRO A 125 -17.89 3.19 8.87
CA PRO A 125 -18.24 2.73 10.22
C PRO A 125 -18.27 1.19 10.33
N ARG A 126 -17.66 0.65 11.38
CA ARG A 126 -17.57 -0.80 11.63
C ARG A 126 -18.94 -1.49 11.67
N ARG A 127 -19.92 -0.84 12.34
CA ARG A 127 -21.29 -1.37 12.46
C ARG A 127 -21.92 -1.66 11.10
N GLN A 128 -21.61 -0.86 10.08
CA GLN A 128 -22.14 -1.09 8.74
C GLN A 128 -21.64 -2.41 8.13
N SER A 129 -20.36 -2.72 8.33
CA SER A 129 -19.77 -3.99 7.89
C SER A 129 -20.33 -5.17 8.68
N GLU A 130 -20.52 -5.03 9.98
CA GLU A 130 -21.09 -6.06 10.86
C GLU A 130 -22.52 -6.42 10.44
N LEU A 131 -23.38 -5.44 10.20
CA LEU A 131 -24.75 -5.65 9.74
C LEU A 131 -24.82 -6.41 8.41
N LEU A 132 -23.88 -6.15 7.49
CA LEU A 132 -23.82 -6.90 6.23
C LEU A 132 -23.43 -8.37 6.46
N LEU A 133 -22.48 -8.63 7.35
CA LEU A 133 -22.04 -9.99 7.69
C LEU A 133 -23.16 -10.75 8.46
N GLU A 134 -23.89 -10.08 9.34
CA GLU A 134 -25.05 -10.65 10.04
C GLU A 134 -26.12 -11.13 9.05
N GLN A 135 -26.41 -10.37 7.98
CA GLN A 135 -27.41 -10.73 6.96
C GLN A 135 -27.12 -12.04 6.22
N ILE A 136 -25.86 -12.43 6.14
CA ILE A 136 -25.42 -13.60 5.38
C ILE A 136 -24.80 -14.69 6.27
N GLN A 137 -24.97 -14.60 7.58
CA GLN A 137 -24.29 -15.44 8.56
C GLN A 137 -24.48 -16.93 8.29
N GLU A 138 -25.71 -17.38 8.06
CA GLU A 138 -26.03 -18.79 7.80
C GLU A 138 -25.37 -19.29 6.52
N THR A 139 -25.55 -18.58 5.41
CA THR A 139 -24.93 -18.92 4.13
C THR A 139 -23.41 -18.90 4.20
N SER A 140 -22.86 -17.90 4.91
CA SER A 140 -21.42 -17.82 5.15
C SER A 140 -20.90 -19.02 5.94
N ALA A 141 -21.59 -19.45 6.97
CA ALA A 141 -21.22 -20.63 7.74
C ALA A 141 -21.22 -21.89 6.86
N ARG A 142 -22.25 -22.07 6.02
CA ARG A 142 -22.37 -23.20 5.09
C ARG A 142 -21.24 -23.19 4.05
N ILE A 143 -20.93 -22.06 3.41
CA ILE A 143 -19.83 -21.96 2.44
C ILE A 143 -18.47 -22.20 3.12
N ARG A 144 -18.23 -21.59 4.30
CA ARG A 144 -16.99 -21.77 5.03
C ARG A 144 -16.75 -23.20 5.50
N SER A 145 -17.81 -23.96 5.79
CA SER A 145 -17.70 -25.38 6.20
C SER A 145 -17.10 -26.27 5.12
N LEU A 146 -17.12 -25.85 3.83
CA LEU A 146 -16.49 -26.59 2.73
C LEU A 146 -14.95 -26.61 2.81
N ALA A 147 -14.33 -25.56 3.35
CA ALA A 147 -12.90 -25.51 3.61
C ALA A 147 -12.59 -24.45 4.70
N PRO A 148 -12.83 -24.77 6.00
CA PRO A 148 -12.81 -23.79 7.10
C PRO A 148 -11.48 -23.04 7.28
N ALA A 149 -10.35 -23.69 6.99
CA ALA A 149 -9.03 -23.10 7.11
C ALA A 149 -8.60 -22.26 5.88
N ALA A 150 -9.33 -22.38 4.77
CA ALA A 150 -8.96 -21.73 3.50
C ALA A 150 -9.94 -20.65 3.05
N ILE A 151 -11.19 -20.67 3.54
CA ILE A 151 -12.22 -19.71 3.14
C ILE A 151 -12.36 -18.61 4.18
N ASP A 152 -12.09 -17.39 3.78
CA ASP A 152 -12.41 -16.16 4.50
C ASP A 152 -13.60 -15.42 3.88
N VAL A 153 -14.20 -14.54 4.68
CA VAL A 153 -15.35 -13.73 4.31
C VAL A 153 -15.03 -12.28 4.63
N ALA A 154 -15.21 -11.41 3.67
CA ALA A 154 -14.92 -9.98 3.86
C ALA A 154 -15.95 -9.09 3.16
N VAL A 155 -16.28 -7.95 3.76
CA VAL A 155 -17.01 -6.89 3.09
C VAL A 155 -16.10 -6.27 2.03
N VAL A 156 -16.63 -6.13 0.81
CA VAL A 156 -15.88 -5.49 -0.29
C VAL A 156 -15.80 -3.98 -0.02
N PRO A 157 -14.59 -3.43 0.10
CA PRO A 157 -14.38 -2.04 0.47
C PRO A 157 -15.21 -1.05 -0.36
N GLY A 158 -15.83 -0.06 0.30
CA GLY A 158 -16.62 0.98 -0.36
C GLY A 158 -17.93 0.52 -0.98
N THR A 159 -18.35 -0.70 -0.70
CA THR A 159 -19.59 -1.28 -1.26
C THR A 159 -20.47 -1.90 -0.17
N ARG A 160 -21.69 -2.28 -0.56
CA ARG A 160 -22.58 -3.11 0.25
C ARG A 160 -22.57 -4.57 -0.24
N GLN A 161 -21.37 -5.09 -0.52
CA GLN A 161 -21.16 -6.45 -1.03
C GLN A 161 -20.26 -7.23 -0.09
N VAL A 162 -20.40 -8.55 -0.09
CA VAL A 162 -19.55 -9.46 0.68
C VAL A 162 -18.95 -10.49 -0.27
N ALA A 163 -17.67 -10.76 -0.11
CA ALA A 163 -16.92 -11.72 -0.89
C ALA A 163 -16.48 -12.92 -0.05
N TRP A 164 -16.60 -14.13 -0.61
CA TRP A 164 -15.95 -15.33 -0.12
C TRP A 164 -14.68 -15.57 -0.92
N ARG A 165 -13.59 -15.78 -0.21
CA ARG A 165 -12.27 -15.94 -0.80
C ARG A 165 -11.65 -17.25 -0.36
N PHE A 166 -11.04 -17.97 -1.28
CA PHE A 166 -10.23 -19.16 -1.00
C PHE A 166 -8.75 -18.78 -1.01
N HIS A 167 -8.09 -18.79 0.14
CA HIS A 167 -6.74 -18.26 0.30
C HIS A 167 -6.58 -16.88 -0.36
N GLY A 168 -7.49 -15.95 -0.06
CA GLY A 168 -7.51 -14.60 -0.61
C GLY A 168 -8.03 -14.44 -2.04
N LEU A 169 -8.24 -15.53 -2.80
CA LEU A 169 -8.83 -15.49 -4.15
C LEU A 169 -10.34 -15.48 -4.07
N GLU A 170 -10.97 -14.41 -4.50
CA GLU A 170 -12.41 -14.30 -4.53
C GLU A 170 -13.00 -15.32 -5.52
N PHE A 171 -13.98 -16.11 -5.04
CA PHE A 171 -14.66 -17.10 -5.84
C PHE A 171 -16.19 -16.95 -5.83
N ALA A 172 -16.74 -16.23 -4.84
CA ALA A 172 -18.16 -15.94 -4.76
C ALA A 172 -18.39 -14.56 -4.15
N ARG A 173 -19.47 -13.90 -4.55
CA ARG A 173 -19.86 -12.57 -4.09
C ARG A 173 -21.35 -12.46 -3.83
N TRP A 174 -21.70 -11.93 -2.66
CA TRP A 174 -23.06 -11.55 -2.33
C TRP A 174 -23.30 -10.06 -2.63
N SER A 175 -24.42 -9.78 -3.27
CA SER A 175 -24.89 -8.42 -3.55
C SER A 175 -26.40 -8.40 -3.66
N ARG A 176 -27.06 -7.53 -2.93
CA ARG A 176 -28.53 -7.31 -3.01
C ARG A 176 -29.35 -8.61 -2.87
N GLY A 177 -28.99 -9.45 -1.92
CA GLY A 177 -29.70 -10.71 -1.66
C GLY A 177 -29.35 -11.89 -2.59
N ARG A 178 -28.41 -11.70 -3.53
CA ARG A 178 -28.00 -12.73 -4.50
C ARG A 178 -26.52 -13.07 -4.34
N ILE A 179 -26.18 -14.34 -4.57
CA ILE A 179 -24.79 -14.82 -4.57
C ILE A 179 -24.43 -15.20 -5.99
N ARG A 180 -23.25 -14.77 -6.44
CA ARG A 180 -22.69 -15.13 -7.75
C ARG A 180 -21.33 -15.78 -7.57
N LEU A 181 -21.07 -16.81 -8.38
CA LEU A 181 -19.74 -17.40 -8.51
C LEU A 181 -18.91 -16.58 -9.50
N GLU A 182 -17.75 -16.06 -9.06
CA GLU A 182 -16.95 -15.10 -9.83
C GLU A 182 -15.87 -15.77 -10.70
N LEU A 183 -15.47 -17.02 -10.38
CA LEU A 183 -14.50 -17.79 -11.16
C LEU A 183 -15.15 -18.63 -12.26
N ASP A 184 -16.46 -18.65 -12.33
CA ASP A 184 -17.20 -19.28 -13.41
C ASP A 184 -17.37 -18.27 -14.56
N SER A 185 -17.01 -18.67 -15.77
CA SER A 185 -17.18 -17.85 -16.97
C SER A 185 -18.66 -17.45 -17.21
N ALA A 186 -19.60 -18.26 -16.76
CA ALA A 186 -21.04 -18.00 -16.81
C ALA A 186 -21.53 -17.04 -15.72
N ARG A 187 -20.73 -16.73 -14.70
CA ARG A 187 -21.12 -15.95 -13.51
C ARG A 187 -22.43 -16.47 -12.91
N THR A 188 -22.46 -17.76 -12.66
CA THR A 188 -23.64 -18.48 -12.18
C THR A 188 -24.18 -17.87 -10.89
N GLU A 189 -25.47 -17.56 -10.84
CA GLU A 189 -26.16 -17.18 -9.62
C GLU A 189 -26.43 -18.45 -8.79
N LEU A 190 -25.96 -18.46 -7.54
CA LEU A 190 -26.08 -19.59 -6.63
C LEU A 190 -27.48 -19.60 -5.97
N ASN A 191 -28.14 -20.76 -5.98
CA ASN A 191 -29.37 -21.03 -5.28
C ASN A 191 -29.34 -22.47 -4.72
N GLU A 192 -30.43 -22.92 -4.08
CA GLU A 192 -30.49 -24.26 -3.50
C GLU A 192 -30.46 -25.40 -4.56
N GLU A 193 -30.94 -25.15 -5.76
CA GLU A 193 -30.99 -26.16 -6.82
C GLU A 193 -29.62 -26.43 -7.44
N ASN A 194 -28.73 -25.45 -7.39
CA ASN A 194 -27.37 -25.53 -7.98
C ASN A 194 -26.25 -25.45 -6.94
N TRP A 195 -26.54 -25.72 -5.66
CA TRP A 195 -25.56 -25.65 -4.58
C TRP A 195 -24.28 -26.47 -4.84
N GLU A 196 -24.40 -27.61 -5.51
CA GLU A 196 -23.27 -28.42 -5.93
C GLU A 196 -22.22 -27.65 -6.77
N ALA A 197 -22.60 -26.54 -7.41
CA ALA A 197 -21.67 -25.74 -8.20
C ALA A 197 -20.58 -25.09 -7.30
N VAL A 198 -20.97 -24.58 -6.13
CA VAL A 198 -19.99 -24.02 -5.18
C VAL A 198 -19.14 -25.12 -4.56
N GLU A 199 -19.70 -26.30 -4.27
CA GLU A 199 -18.95 -27.44 -3.74
C GLU A 199 -17.87 -27.91 -4.72
N ARG A 200 -18.24 -28.10 -6.00
CA ARG A 200 -17.28 -28.44 -7.07
C ARG A 200 -16.20 -27.38 -7.24
N LEU A 201 -16.59 -26.09 -7.20
CA LEU A 201 -15.65 -24.98 -7.31
C LEU A 201 -14.64 -24.98 -6.16
N VAL A 202 -15.12 -25.12 -4.93
CA VAL A 202 -14.24 -25.15 -3.73
C VAL A 202 -13.34 -26.39 -3.76
N ALA A 203 -13.84 -27.56 -4.16
CA ALA A 203 -13.02 -28.76 -4.33
C ALA A 203 -11.90 -28.54 -5.37
N SER A 204 -12.24 -27.91 -6.49
CA SER A 204 -11.26 -27.55 -7.53
C SER A 204 -10.19 -26.56 -6.99
N LEU A 205 -10.61 -25.55 -6.24
CA LEU A 205 -9.69 -24.60 -5.61
C LEU A 205 -8.80 -25.30 -4.58
N ALA A 206 -9.36 -26.19 -3.76
CA ALA A 206 -8.61 -26.96 -2.77
C ALA A 206 -7.55 -27.87 -3.41
N ALA A 207 -7.82 -28.40 -4.61
CA ALA A 207 -6.84 -29.21 -5.34
C ALA A 207 -5.71 -28.38 -5.95
N GLN A 208 -6.00 -27.17 -6.45
CA GLN A 208 -5.09 -26.36 -7.28
C GLN A 208 -4.40 -25.23 -6.52
N ARG A 209 -4.98 -24.75 -5.42
CA ARG A 209 -4.49 -23.60 -4.62
C ARG A 209 -4.05 -24.02 -3.23
N ARG A 210 -3.30 -25.13 -3.15
CA ARG A 210 -2.72 -25.61 -1.89
C ARG A 210 -1.40 -24.88 -1.59
N PRO A 211 -1.00 -24.73 -0.31
CA PRO A 211 0.29 -24.14 0.06
C PRO A 211 1.52 -24.78 -0.58
N ASP A 212 1.45 -26.09 -0.85
CA ASP A 212 2.48 -26.90 -1.54
C ASP A 212 2.19 -27.15 -3.03
N GLY A 213 1.21 -26.42 -3.61
CA GLY A 213 0.78 -26.56 -4.99
C GLY A 213 1.82 -26.14 -6.03
N ASP A 214 1.51 -26.39 -7.31
CA ASP A 214 2.40 -26.02 -8.42
C ASP A 214 2.45 -24.49 -8.60
N PRO A 215 3.65 -23.87 -8.47
CA PRO A 215 3.82 -22.44 -8.69
C PRO A 215 3.51 -21.96 -10.12
N ARG A 216 3.40 -22.86 -11.08
CA ARG A 216 3.02 -22.56 -12.49
C ARG A 216 1.52 -22.48 -12.67
N ASN A 217 0.73 -23.07 -11.76
CA ASN A 217 -0.73 -23.05 -11.86
C ASN A 217 -1.26 -21.60 -11.76
N PRO A 218 -2.11 -21.15 -12.71
CA PRO A 218 -2.67 -19.80 -12.70
C PRO A 218 -3.45 -19.49 -11.42
N LEU A 219 -4.22 -20.43 -10.87
CA LEU A 219 -4.96 -20.26 -9.63
C LEU A 219 -4.03 -20.15 -8.40
N PHE A 220 -2.89 -20.87 -8.41
CA PHE A 220 -1.87 -20.72 -7.38
C PHE A 220 -1.24 -19.32 -7.40
N ARG A 221 -1.08 -18.74 -8.59
CA ARG A 221 -0.45 -17.43 -8.80
C ARG A 221 -1.42 -16.26 -8.61
N ALA A 222 -2.72 -16.49 -8.77
CA ALA A 222 -3.73 -15.44 -8.65
C ALA A 222 -3.78 -14.85 -7.23
N ALA A 223 -4.04 -13.55 -7.12
CA ALA A 223 -4.25 -12.83 -5.87
C ALA A 223 -3.21 -13.15 -4.77
N ARG A 224 -1.90 -13.13 -5.09
CA ARG A 224 -0.81 -13.51 -4.18
C ARG A 224 -0.77 -12.62 -2.93
N GLU A 225 -0.94 -11.31 -3.11
CA GLU A 225 -0.93 -10.35 -2.01
C GLU A 225 -2.10 -10.64 -1.05
N ARG A 226 -3.29 -10.95 -1.58
CA ARG A 226 -4.44 -11.33 -0.77
C ARG A 226 -4.24 -12.65 0.00
N TRP A 227 -3.53 -13.60 -0.59
CA TRP A 227 -3.16 -14.82 0.12
C TRP A 227 -2.20 -14.51 1.28
N LEU A 228 -1.18 -13.69 1.03
CA LEU A 228 -0.26 -13.26 2.08
C LEU A 228 -1.00 -12.49 3.19
N GLU A 229 -1.92 -11.58 2.81
CA GLU A 229 -2.77 -10.85 3.73
C GLU A 229 -3.59 -11.79 4.64
N THR A 230 -4.24 -12.82 4.06
CA THR A 230 -5.02 -13.80 4.83
C THR A 230 -4.15 -14.54 5.86
N ILE A 231 -2.92 -14.91 5.48
CA ILE A 231 -1.98 -15.59 6.39
C ILE A 231 -1.53 -14.66 7.52
N VAL A 232 -1.13 -13.42 7.18
CA VAL A 232 -0.68 -12.44 8.17
C VAL A 232 -1.83 -12.05 9.10
N LEU A 233 -3.06 -11.92 8.59
CA LEU A 233 -4.26 -11.66 9.39
C LEU A 233 -4.51 -12.79 10.41
N GLY A 234 -4.26 -14.05 10.04
CA GLY A 234 -4.38 -15.20 10.94
C GLY A 234 -3.29 -15.30 12.01
N GLU A 235 -2.09 -14.75 11.74
CA GLU A 235 -0.93 -14.83 12.64
C GLU A 235 -0.21 -13.46 12.77
N PRO A 236 -0.90 -12.36 13.13
CA PRO A 236 -0.29 -11.01 13.11
C PRO A 236 0.86 -10.87 14.11
N THR A 237 0.84 -11.63 15.20
CA THR A 237 1.92 -11.67 16.21
C THR A 237 3.25 -12.19 15.66
N ARG A 238 3.24 -12.84 14.47
CA ARG A 238 4.48 -13.16 13.75
C ARG A 238 5.16 -11.89 13.24
N ILE A 239 4.38 -10.90 12.81
CA ILE A 239 4.92 -9.61 12.34
C ILE A 239 5.49 -8.81 13.51
N ASP A 240 4.70 -8.64 14.57
CA ASP A 240 5.16 -8.07 15.84
C ASP A 240 4.39 -8.73 16.99
N ALA A 241 5.09 -9.30 17.95
CA ALA A 241 4.49 -10.01 19.10
C ALA A 241 3.59 -9.12 19.97
N ARG A 242 3.71 -7.80 19.84
CA ARG A 242 2.87 -6.82 20.55
C ARG A 242 1.51 -6.57 19.89
N LEU A 243 1.31 -6.98 18.63
CA LEU A 243 0.03 -6.79 17.94
C LEU A 243 -1.06 -7.62 18.63
N ASP A 244 -2.24 -7.01 18.77
CA ASP A 244 -3.43 -7.66 19.28
C ASP A 244 -4.08 -8.51 18.16
N PRO A 245 -4.08 -9.84 18.23
CA PRO A 245 -4.58 -10.68 17.15
C PRO A 245 -6.11 -10.61 16.96
N THR A 246 -6.83 -10.08 17.95
CA THR A 246 -8.29 -9.95 17.91
C THR A 246 -8.73 -8.59 17.37
N LEU A 247 -7.84 -7.61 17.37
CA LEU A 247 -8.09 -6.22 16.96
C LEU A 247 -7.23 -5.85 15.76
N ILE A 248 -7.34 -6.66 14.70
CA ILE A 248 -6.72 -6.40 13.39
C ILE A 248 -7.78 -6.50 12.30
N TYR A 249 -7.78 -5.57 11.40
CA TYR A 249 -8.77 -5.45 10.32
C TYR A 249 -8.09 -5.50 8.96
N SER A 250 -8.63 -6.33 8.06
CA SER A 250 -8.20 -6.35 6.66
C SER A 250 -9.01 -5.35 5.84
N GLN A 251 -8.39 -4.84 4.78
CA GLN A 251 -9.04 -4.06 3.75
C GLN A 251 -9.85 -2.87 4.28
N VAL A 252 -9.27 -2.16 5.26
CA VAL A 252 -9.91 -0.97 5.80
C VAL A 252 -9.97 0.11 4.72
N PRO A 253 -11.18 0.56 4.36
CA PRO A 253 -11.34 1.65 3.42
C PRO A 253 -10.83 2.95 4.04
N ALA A 254 -9.66 3.38 3.65
CA ALA A 254 -9.11 4.70 3.92
C ALA A 254 -8.98 5.42 2.57
N PHE A 255 -10.13 5.86 2.01
CA PHE A 255 -10.22 6.24 0.61
C PHE A 255 -9.73 7.64 0.29
N SER A 256 -9.14 7.76 -0.89
CA SER A 256 -9.29 8.93 -1.76
C SER A 256 -10.32 8.60 -2.85
N SER A 257 -10.90 9.62 -3.46
CA SER A 257 -11.85 9.51 -4.58
C SER A 257 -11.28 8.84 -5.85
N SER A 258 -10.02 8.47 -5.85
CA SER A 258 -9.34 7.69 -6.88
C SER A 258 -9.02 6.29 -6.37
N ASP A 259 -9.71 5.33 -6.78
CA ASP A 259 -9.68 3.85 -6.85
C ASP A 259 -8.62 3.00 -6.12
N ARG A 260 -7.67 3.53 -5.31
CA ARG A 260 -6.52 2.76 -4.81
C ARG A 260 -6.27 2.83 -3.31
N GLY A 261 -7.23 3.24 -2.53
CA GLY A 261 -7.04 3.52 -1.12
C GLY A 261 -7.53 2.42 -0.17
N VAL A 262 -7.23 1.14 -0.44
CA VAL A 262 -7.53 0.05 0.49
C VAL A 262 -6.26 -0.36 1.20
N LEU A 263 -6.20 -0.06 2.49
CA LEU A 263 -5.14 -0.50 3.40
C LEU A 263 -5.21 -2.03 3.57
N ASP A 264 -4.10 -2.72 3.41
CA ASP A 264 -4.07 -4.17 3.58
C ASP A 264 -4.49 -4.57 4.99
N LEU A 265 -3.74 -4.15 6.02
CA LEU A 265 -4.10 -4.44 7.40
C LEU A 265 -3.94 -3.21 8.30
N LEU A 266 -4.93 -3.01 9.18
CA LEU A 266 -4.89 -2.04 10.26
C LEU A 266 -5.07 -2.76 11.60
N GLY A 267 -4.10 -2.64 12.47
CA GLY A 267 -4.11 -3.25 13.79
C GLY A 267 -3.84 -2.25 14.91
N VAL A 268 -3.85 -2.77 16.13
CA VAL A 268 -3.42 -2.07 17.33
C VAL A 268 -2.49 -2.97 18.13
N ASN A 269 -1.52 -2.40 18.81
CA ASN A 269 -0.65 -3.16 19.70
C ASN A 269 -1.17 -3.17 21.15
N ALA A 270 -0.48 -3.89 22.02
CA ALA A 270 -0.85 -4.02 23.44
C ALA A 270 -0.97 -2.66 24.15
N GLU A 271 -0.13 -1.69 23.78
CA GLU A 271 -0.11 -0.34 24.34
C GLU A 271 -1.19 0.59 23.73
N GLY A 272 -2.06 0.08 22.86
CA GLY A 272 -3.09 0.85 22.17
C GLY A 272 -2.58 1.65 20.96
N ARG A 273 -1.32 1.48 20.54
CA ARG A 273 -0.77 2.20 19.39
C ARG A 273 -1.20 1.55 18.09
N LEU A 274 -1.72 2.36 17.16
CA LEU A 274 -2.15 1.91 15.85
C LEU A 274 -0.97 1.37 15.03
N ALA A 275 -1.24 0.35 14.21
CA ALA A 275 -0.28 -0.28 13.31
C ALA A 275 -0.85 -0.37 11.89
N VAL A 276 -0.19 0.27 10.95
CA VAL A 276 -0.44 0.17 9.52
C VAL A 276 0.49 -0.88 8.96
N ILE A 277 -0.05 -1.88 8.26
CA ILE A 277 0.74 -2.97 7.68
C ILE A 277 0.44 -3.03 6.19
N GLU A 278 1.43 -2.71 5.38
CA GLU A 278 1.37 -2.83 3.92
C GLU A 278 2.15 -4.06 3.47
N LEU A 279 1.53 -4.86 2.60
CA LEU A 279 2.03 -6.16 2.18
C LEU A 279 2.33 -6.17 0.68
N LYS A 280 3.44 -6.78 0.29
CA LYS A 280 3.71 -7.13 -1.11
C LYS A 280 4.22 -8.56 -1.22
N ALA A 281 3.61 -9.34 -2.10
CA ALA A 281 4.05 -10.70 -2.38
C ALA A 281 5.12 -10.77 -3.47
N ASP A 282 5.20 -9.75 -4.31
CA ASP A 282 6.17 -9.59 -5.39
C ASP A 282 6.92 -8.26 -5.24
N GLU A 283 8.03 -8.13 -5.95
CA GLU A 283 8.86 -6.93 -5.94
C GLU A 283 8.06 -5.69 -6.42
N ASN A 284 8.06 -4.64 -5.63
CA ASN A 284 7.33 -3.42 -5.93
C ASN A 284 8.09 -2.17 -5.42
N LEU A 285 8.52 -1.34 -6.37
CA LEU A 285 9.26 -0.11 -6.07
C LEU A 285 8.38 0.95 -5.37
N GLN A 286 7.06 0.90 -5.58
CA GLN A 286 6.11 1.85 -4.99
C GLN A 286 5.72 1.50 -3.55
N LEU A 287 6.12 0.34 -3.02
CA LEU A 287 5.75 -0.16 -1.70
C LEU A 287 5.92 0.90 -0.59
N VAL A 288 7.05 1.63 -0.58
CA VAL A 288 7.34 2.61 0.46
C VAL A 288 6.32 3.75 0.47
N PHE A 289 6.04 4.35 -0.70
CA PHE A 289 5.12 5.49 -0.77
C PHE A 289 3.64 5.09 -0.74
N GLN A 290 3.29 3.87 -1.16
CA GLN A 290 1.95 3.31 -0.89
C GLN A 290 1.72 3.16 0.61
N ALA A 291 2.68 2.59 1.33
CA ALA A 291 2.61 2.47 2.78
C ALA A 291 2.52 3.84 3.49
N VAL A 292 3.27 4.83 3.01
CA VAL A 292 3.21 6.22 3.52
C VAL A 292 1.83 6.85 3.28
N ASP A 293 1.22 6.64 2.11
CA ASP A 293 -0.13 7.15 1.83
C ASP A 293 -1.16 6.63 2.84
N TYR A 294 -1.09 5.33 3.16
CA TYR A 294 -1.99 4.73 4.15
C TYR A 294 -1.69 5.24 5.55
N TRP A 295 -0.41 5.34 5.90
CA TRP A 295 0.01 5.87 7.19
C TRP A 295 -0.47 7.31 7.41
N LEU A 296 -0.37 8.19 6.42
CA LEU A 296 -0.86 9.57 6.47
C LEU A 296 -2.38 9.63 6.72
N ARG A 297 -3.15 8.76 6.04
CA ARG A 297 -4.61 8.68 6.20
C ARG A 297 -5.00 8.14 7.58
N VAL A 298 -4.35 7.07 8.04
CA VAL A 298 -4.59 6.51 9.37
C VAL A 298 -4.24 7.54 10.45
N ARG A 299 -3.10 8.23 10.32
CA ARG A 299 -2.71 9.32 11.21
C ARG A 299 -3.75 10.44 11.25
N TRP A 300 -4.28 10.82 10.09
CA TRP A 300 -5.31 11.85 9.99
C TRP A 300 -6.59 11.44 10.73
N HIS A 301 -7.14 10.26 10.44
CA HIS A 301 -8.33 9.72 11.11
C HIS A 301 -8.11 9.53 12.61
N HIS A 302 -6.93 9.10 13.02
CA HIS A 302 -6.57 8.96 14.42
C HIS A 302 -6.63 10.31 15.15
N ARG A 303 -6.06 11.35 14.58
CA ARG A 303 -6.09 12.71 15.15
C ARG A 303 -7.49 13.34 15.19
N GLN A 304 -8.42 12.86 14.35
CA GLN A 304 -9.83 13.27 14.37
C GLN A 304 -10.69 12.46 15.36
N GLY A 305 -10.14 11.41 15.99
CA GLY A 305 -10.90 10.48 16.84
C GLY A 305 -11.91 9.62 16.06
N ASP A 306 -11.67 9.42 14.76
CA ASP A 306 -12.64 8.72 13.91
C ASP A 306 -12.69 7.23 14.21
N PHE A 307 -11.59 6.61 14.66
CA PHE A 307 -11.58 5.18 14.96
C PHE A 307 -12.54 4.83 16.09
N GLU A 308 -12.53 5.58 17.17
CA GLU A 308 -13.47 5.42 18.29
C GLU A 308 -14.90 5.76 17.85
N ARG A 309 -15.08 6.88 17.13
CA ARG A 309 -16.38 7.34 16.64
C ARG A 309 -17.05 6.30 15.74
N TYR A 310 -16.29 5.59 14.93
CA TYR A 310 -16.79 4.61 13.97
C TYR A 310 -16.71 3.16 14.48
N GLY A 311 -16.41 2.95 15.77
CA GLY A 311 -16.48 1.64 16.43
C GLY A 311 -15.31 0.70 16.13
N TYR A 312 -14.15 1.23 15.74
CA TYR A 312 -12.93 0.44 15.63
C TYR A 312 -12.29 0.22 16.99
N PHE A 313 -11.60 -0.88 17.15
CA PHE A 313 -10.82 -1.24 18.35
C PHE A 313 -11.64 -1.19 19.65
N PRO A 314 -12.80 -1.90 19.73
CA PRO A 314 -13.67 -1.85 20.91
C PRO A 314 -12.91 -2.27 22.18
N GLY A 315 -13.10 -1.53 23.26
CA GLY A 315 -12.45 -1.81 24.55
C GLY A 315 -10.98 -1.40 24.64
N LYS A 316 -10.39 -0.82 23.58
CA LYS A 316 -9.01 -0.29 23.60
C LYS A 316 -9.02 1.23 23.72
N THR A 317 -8.21 1.75 24.63
CA THR A 317 -7.82 3.17 24.61
C THR A 317 -6.69 3.33 23.63
N LEU A 318 -6.88 4.16 22.60
CA LEU A 318 -5.84 4.38 21.59
C LEU A 318 -4.74 5.28 22.13
N HIS A 319 -3.49 4.88 21.88
CA HIS A 319 -2.32 5.66 22.25
C HIS A 319 -2.23 6.93 21.37
N PRO A 320 -2.00 8.13 21.92
CA PRO A 320 -2.04 9.39 21.16
C PRO A 320 -0.90 9.57 20.14
N GLY A 321 0.13 8.74 20.23
CA GLY A 321 1.26 8.80 19.31
C GLY A 321 0.92 8.34 17.90
N ASP A 322 1.68 8.82 16.92
CA ASP A 322 1.51 8.47 15.51
C ASP A 322 1.58 6.94 15.29
N PRO A 323 0.85 6.39 14.30
CA PRO A 323 0.81 4.96 14.02
C PRO A 323 2.19 4.37 13.73
N LEU A 324 2.39 3.09 14.06
CA LEU A 324 3.51 2.31 13.55
C LEU A 324 3.27 1.96 12.08
N LEU A 325 4.33 1.91 11.28
CA LEU A 325 4.27 1.52 9.89
C LEU A 325 5.10 0.26 9.65
N TYR A 326 4.48 -0.82 9.21
CA TYR A 326 5.15 -2.05 8.80
C TYR A 326 5.06 -2.19 7.29
N ILE A 327 6.21 -2.35 6.64
CA ILE A 327 6.30 -2.76 5.24
C ILE A 327 6.79 -4.20 5.20
N VAL A 328 5.97 -5.08 4.64
CA VAL A 328 6.14 -6.52 4.75
C VAL A 328 6.20 -7.15 3.36
N ALA A 329 7.24 -7.92 3.09
CA ALA A 329 7.38 -8.70 1.87
C ALA A 329 8.27 -9.92 2.12
N PRO A 330 8.24 -10.95 1.26
CA PRO A 330 9.30 -11.95 1.25
C PRO A 330 10.68 -11.29 1.12
N GLY A 331 11.68 -11.81 1.83
CA GLY A 331 12.96 -11.11 1.99
C GLY A 331 13.67 -10.78 0.67
N LEU A 332 13.60 -11.69 -0.30
CA LEU A 332 14.17 -11.52 -1.64
C LEU A 332 13.27 -10.69 -2.58
N ARG A 333 12.08 -10.27 -2.13
CA ARG A 333 11.12 -9.47 -2.93
C ARG A 333 11.13 -7.99 -2.56
N PHE A 334 11.97 -7.58 -1.63
CA PHE A 334 12.24 -6.16 -1.47
C PHE A 334 13.09 -5.66 -2.63
N HIS A 335 12.62 -4.63 -3.30
CA HIS A 335 13.43 -3.95 -4.30
C HIS A 335 14.73 -3.41 -3.67
N SER A 336 15.86 -3.50 -4.35
CA SER A 336 17.17 -3.06 -3.85
C SER A 336 17.16 -1.59 -3.37
N LEU A 337 16.37 -0.73 -4.01
CA LEU A 337 16.21 0.68 -3.67
C LEU A 337 15.24 0.97 -2.53
N THR A 338 14.58 -0.04 -1.95
CA THR A 338 13.69 0.16 -0.80
C THR A 338 14.41 0.87 0.36
N ARG A 339 15.65 0.46 0.67
CA ARG A 339 16.46 1.12 1.72
C ARG A 339 16.76 2.58 1.38
N THR A 340 17.06 2.87 0.12
CA THR A 340 17.30 4.23 -0.37
C THR A 340 16.06 5.09 -0.15
N LEU A 341 14.89 4.64 -0.58
CA LEU A 341 13.63 5.36 -0.41
C LEU A 341 13.28 5.59 1.07
N LEU A 342 13.51 4.60 1.92
CA LEU A 342 13.30 4.73 3.36
C LEU A 342 14.18 5.81 4.00
N ARG A 343 15.39 6.05 3.50
CA ARG A 343 16.28 7.12 4.02
C ARG A 343 15.71 8.52 3.79
N TYR A 344 14.89 8.69 2.77
CA TYR A 344 14.26 9.98 2.43
C TYR A 344 13.03 10.30 3.27
N LEU A 345 12.47 9.34 4.02
CA LEU A 345 11.31 9.60 4.88
C LEU A 345 11.70 10.39 6.14
N SER A 346 10.75 11.11 6.72
CA SER A 346 10.90 11.77 8.02
C SER A 346 11.31 10.78 9.11
N PRO A 347 12.28 11.08 9.98
CA PRO A 347 12.65 10.22 11.11
C PRO A 347 11.51 10.03 12.12
N GLU A 348 10.50 10.88 12.09
CA GLU A 348 9.30 10.78 12.95
C GLU A 348 8.37 9.63 12.57
N ILE A 349 8.46 9.11 11.33
CA ILE A 349 7.66 7.98 10.90
C ILE A 349 8.32 6.69 11.41
N PRO A 350 7.69 5.96 12.36
CA PRO A 350 8.25 4.74 12.90
C PRO A 350 8.03 3.57 11.93
N VAL A 351 8.97 3.37 11.02
CA VAL A 351 8.89 2.33 9.97
C VAL A 351 9.68 1.11 10.38
N CYS A 352 9.03 -0.06 10.28
CA CYS A 352 9.64 -1.37 10.38
C CYS A 352 9.58 -2.11 9.04
N ARG A 353 10.71 -2.49 8.48
CA ARG A 353 10.80 -3.41 7.36
C ARG A 353 10.81 -4.84 7.90
N VAL A 354 9.90 -5.68 7.42
CA VAL A 354 9.74 -7.07 7.85
C VAL A 354 9.91 -8.00 6.65
N GLY A 355 11.00 -8.74 6.63
CA GLY A 355 11.29 -9.76 5.63
C GLY A 355 10.72 -11.12 6.04
N LEU A 356 9.94 -11.71 5.14
CA LEU A 356 9.37 -13.05 5.32
C LEU A 356 10.18 -14.08 4.54
N ASN A 357 10.04 -15.38 4.91
CA ASN A 357 10.54 -16.48 4.12
C ASN A 357 9.85 -16.54 2.73
N GLU A 358 10.54 -17.11 1.73
CA GLU A 358 10.00 -17.19 0.36
C GLU A 358 8.86 -18.21 0.22
N ASP A 359 8.86 -19.26 1.05
CA ASP A 359 7.83 -20.29 1.11
C ASP A 359 6.74 -20.02 2.17
N TRP A 360 6.43 -18.75 2.40
CA TRP A 360 5.47 -18.25 3.40
C TRP A 360 4.08 -18.93 3.33
N ARG A 361 3.70 -19.45 2.15
CA ARG A 361 2.44 -20.20 2.01
C ARG A 361 2.42 -21.50 2.82
N ARG A 362 3.57 -22.13 3.01
CA ARG A 362 3.71 -23.37 3.82
C ARG A 362 3.85 -23.11 5.31
N GLY A 363 4.18 -21.88 5.66
CA GLY A 363 4.31 -21.44 7.04
C GLY A 363 5.02 -20.10 7.12
N LEU A 364 4.35 -19.13 7.71
CA LEU A 364 4.86 -17.77 7.85
C LEU A 364 6.01 -17.73 8.85
N ARG A 365 7.18 -17.26 8.42
CA ARG A 365 8.33 -16.98 9.27
C ARG A 365 8.91 -15.62 8.94
N VAL A 366 9.14 -14.81 9.95
CA VAL A 366 9.89 -13.56 9.82
C VAL A 366 11.37 -13.91 9.88
N ILE A 367 12.10 -13.59 8.81
CA ILE A 367 13.55 -13.81 8.69
C ILE A 367 14.36 -12.56 9.02
N GLU A 368 13.74 -11.40 8.89
CA GLU A 368 14.38 -10.11 9.18
C GLU A 368 13.34 -9.12 9.72
N ARG A 369 13.73 -8.34 10.71
CA ARG A 369 12.94 -7.24 11.23
C ARG A 369 13.88 -6.06 11.47
N GLN A 370 13.71 -4.99 10.71
CA GLN A 370 14.57 -3.82 10.76
C GLN A 370 13.75 -2.57 11.01
N TRP A 371 13.81 -2.07 12.24
CA TRP A 371 13.33 -0.73 12.53
C TRP A 371 14.28 0.30 11.94
N ARG A 372 13.73 1.32 11.35
CA ARG A 372 14.52 2.48 10.97
C ARG A 372 14.99 3.16 12.27
N PRO A 373 16.31 3.36 12.48
CA PRO A 373 16.78 4.06 13.66
C PRO A 373 16.20 5.47 13.67
N ALA A 374 15.63 5.87 14.82
CA ALA A 374 15.41 7.29 15.08
C ALA A 374 16.79 7.95 14.91
N ARG A 375 16.90 9.05 14.16
CA ARG A 375 18.11 9.86 14.19
C ARG A 375 18.33 10.24 15.66
N SER A 376 19.36 9.70 16.28
CA SER A 376 19.82 10.25 17.54
C SER A 376 20.12 11.73 17.29
N ALA A 377 19.63 12.58 18.15
CA ALA A 377 20.06 13.98 18.26
C ALA A 377 21.53 13.98 18.72
N ALA A 378 22.45 13.51 17.85
CA ALA A 378 23.89 13.55 18.03
C ALA A 378 24.42 14.63 17.10
N GLY A 379 24.47 15.83 17.64
CA GLY A 379 24.97 17.01 16.94
C GLY A 379 25.09 18.21 17.85
N ASP A 380 25.32 17.98 19.17
CA ASP A 380 25.89 18.99 20.06
C ASP A 380 27.16 18.42 20.69
N LEU A 381 28.26 18.59 20.00
CA LEU A 381 29.64 18.70 20.53
C LEU A 381 30.45 19.59 19.60
#